data_5b45f5a4da587fdbaf2c99c12fc0e032
#
_entry.id   5b45f5a4da587fdbaf2c99c12fc0e032
#
_cell.length_a   1.000
_cell.length_b   1.000
_cell.length_c   1.000
_cell.angle_alpha   90.00
_cell.angle_beta   90.00
_cell.angle_gamma   90.00
#
_symmetry.space_group_name_H-M   'P 1'
#
loop_
_entity.id
_entity.type
_entity.pdbx_description
1 polymer ?
#
loop_
_entity_poly.entity_id
_entity_poly.type
_entity_poly.pdbx_seq_one_letter_code
_entity_poly.pdbx_strand_id
1 'polypeptide(L)'
;MSLSPAKLEILKTMLLLDKPARATQVAEATGQKFPPVMMHLLGLIRMGYVDSPEKGLYIIAANGKTALGIPELSKETAKAILADAPKDKAFHFYACIGKPLDCYAHSLPDFCYRILKISADSLEFHLNRGDFENWFTSLGDMELARKIALLKDKNLAGEELRSRLYEIVENRRAALAAAQA
;
A
#
# COMPACT_ATOMS: atom_id res chain seq x y z
N MET A 1 5.93 -24.34 4.66
CA MET A 1 4.65 -24.59 3.94
C MET A 1 4.37 -23.40 3.04
N SER A 2 4.20 -23.62 1.75
CA SER A 2 3.79 -22.53 0.85
C SER A 2 2.31 -22.22 1.06
N LEU A 3 1.96 -20.92 1.03
CA LEU A 3 0.57 -20.47 1.07
C LEU A 3 -0.13 -20.84 -0.24
N SER A 4 -1.39 -21.27 -0.14
CA SER A 4 -2.21 -21.47 -1.34
C SER A 4 -2.49 -20.14 -2.04
N PRO A 5 -2.74 -20.14 -3.37
CA PRO A 5 -3.08 -18.92 -4.11
C PRO A 5 -4.25 -18.14 -3.48
N ALA A 6 -5.28 -18.82 -3.00
CA ALA A 6 -6.42 -18.19 -2.34
C ALA A 6 -6.04 -17.48 -1.04
N LYS A 7 -5.17 -18.07 -0.21
CA LYS A 7 -4.66 -17.42 1.01
C LYS A 7 -3.76 -16.23 0.70
N LEU A 8 -2.91 -16.33 -0.33
CA LEU A 8 -2.09 -15.20 -0.79
C LEU A 8 -2.96 -14.03 -1.25
N GLU A 9 -4.02 -14.30 -2.00
CA GLU A 9 -4.94 -13.26 -2.46
C GLU A 9 -5.66 -12.56 -1.30
N ILE A 10 -6.07 -13.32 -0.28
CA ILE A 10 -6.65 -12.74 0.95
C ILE A 10 -5.64 -11.84 1.66
N LEU A 11 -4.39 -12.27 1.83
CA LEU A 11 -3.35 -11.45 2.46
C LEU A 11 -3.05 -10.17 1.68
N LYS A 12 -2.98 -10.24 0.34
CA LYS A 12 -2.81 -9.07 -0.53
C LYS A 12 -3.97 -8.08 -0.37
N THR A 13 -5.19 -8.61 -0.37
CA THR A 13 -6.40 -7.80 -0.18
C THR A 13 -6.41 -7.12 1.19
N MET A 14 -6.08 -7.86 2.26
CA MET A 14 -6.00 -7.29 3.61
C MET A 14 -4.88 -6.25 3.73
N LEU A 15 -3.75 -6.45 3.05
CA LEU A 15 -2.67 -5.45 2.99
C LEU A 15 -3.17 -4.14 2.34
N LEU A 16 -3.95 -4.24 1.26
CA LEU A 16 -4.48 -3.08 0.56
C LEU A 16 -5.63 -2.41 1.33
N LEU A 17 -6.46 -3.17 2.07
CA LEU A 17 -7.50 -2.61 2.94
C LEU A 17 -6.91 -1.78 4.08
N ASP A 18 -5.74 -2.18 4.59
CA ASP A 18 -4.93 -1.45 5.58
C ASP A 18 -5.65 -1.07 6.87
N LYS A 19 -6.67 -1.82 7.24
CA LYS A 19 -7.50 -1.63 8.44
C LYS A 19 -8.16 -2.94 8.86
N PRO A 20 -8.58 -3.07 10.13
CA PRO A 20 -9.40 -4.20 10.54
C PRO A 20 -10.67 -4.29 9.71
N ALA A 21 -10.95 -5.47 9.15
CA ALA A 21 -12.08 -5.72 8.26
C ALA A 21 -12.85 -6.97 8.68
N ARG A 22 -14.15 -6.99 8.41
CA ARG A 22 -14.98 -8.18 8.59
C ARG A 22 -14.71 -9.18 7.46
N ALA A 23 -14.92 -10.46 7.73
CA ALA A 23 -14.76 -11.50 6.71
C ALA A 23 -15.65 -11.27 5.47
N THR A 24 -16.82 -10.64 5.64
CA THR A 24 -17.70 -10.23 4.54
C THR A 24 -17.05 -9.18 3.64
N GLN A 25 -16.37 -8.19 4.22
CA GLN A 25 -15.65 -7.15 3.48
C GLN A 25 -14.43 -7.73 2.72
N VAL A 26 -13.72 -8.68 3.34
CA VAL A 26 -12.63 -9.39 2.67
C VAL A 26 -13.15 -10.24 1.52
N ALA A 27 -14.30 -10.92 1.71
CA ALA A 27 -14.94 -11.71 0.66
C ALA A 27 -15.36 -10.82 -0.54
N GLU A 28 -15.99 -9.69 -0.26
CA GLU A 28 -16.37 -8.71 -1.28
C GLU A 28 -15.16 -8.16 -2.04
N ALA A 29 -14.12 -7.74 -1.31
CA ALA A 29 -12.91 -7.17 -1.91
C ALA A 29 -12.08 -8.17 -2.73
N THR A 30 -12.17 -9.48 -2.42
CA THR A 30 -11.54 -10.55 -3.20
C THR A 30 -12.42 -11.10 -4.32
N GLY A 31 -13.72 -10.75 -4.35
CA GLY A 31 -14.69 -11.36 -5.24
C GLY A 31 -14.99 -12.84 -4.94
N GLN A 32 -14.59 -13.34 -3.77
CA GLN A 32 -14.78 -14.73 -3.35
C GLN A 32 -16.04 -14.90 -2.49
N LYS A 33 -16.57 -16.12 -2.44
CA LYS A 33 -17.69 -16.44 -1.56
C LYS A 33 -17.27 -16.40 -0.08
N PHE A 34 -18.19 -15.96 0.80
CA PHE A 34 -17.94 -15.81 2.23
C PHE A 34 -17.46 -17.11 2.92
N PRO A 35 -18.08 -18.30 2.75
CA PRO A 35 -17.68 -19.48 3.51
C PRO A 35 -16.22 -19.90 3.27
N PRO A 36 -15.71 -19.97 2.02
CA PRO A 36 -14.28 -20.22 1.77
C PRO A 36 -13.36 -19.16 2.38
N VAL A 37 -13.71 -17.88 2.27
CA VAL A 37 -12.90 -16.78 2.84
C VAL A 37 -12.79 -16.92 4.35
N MET A 38 -13.89 -17.22 5.02
CA MET A 38 -13.88 -17.43 6.48
C MET A 38 -12.99 -18.60 6.88
N MET A 39 -13.05 -19.72 6.16
CA MET A 39 -12.16 -20.87 6.40
C MET A 39 -10.68 -20.51 6.20
N HIS A 40 -10.36 -19.75 5.15
CA HIS A 40 -9.00 -19.30 4.89
C HIS A 40 -8.50 -18.33 5.97
N LEU A 41 -9.34 -17.39 6.42
CA LEU A 41 -9.00 -16.47 7.52
C LEU A 41 -8.69 -17.22 8.80
N LEU A 42 -9.52 -18.19 9.20
CA LEU A 42 -9.23 -19.04 10.36
C LEU A 42 -7.92 -19.81 10.23
N GLY A 43 -7.61 -20.30 9.04
CA GLY A 43 -6.33 -20.93 8.75
C GLY A 43 -5.16 -19.97 8.85
N LEU A 44 -5.32 -18.75 8.34
CA LEU A 44 -4.29 -17.70 8.40
C LEU A 44 -4.04 -17.21 9.84
N ILE A 45 -5.09 -17.14 10.68
CA ILE A 45 -4.96 -16.84 12.10
C ILE A 45 -4.14 -17.92 12.82
N ARG A 46 -4.46 -19.20 12.59
CA ARG A 46 -3.69 -20.32 13.17
C ARG A 46 -2.21 -20.33 12.75
N MET A 47 -1.91 -19.78 11.57
CA MET A 47 -0.55 -19.64 11.05
C MET A 47 0.14 -18.35 11.54
N GLY A 48 -0.55 -17.47 12.27
CA GLY A 48 -0.03 -16.17 12.73
C GLY A 48 0.16 -15.14 11.62
N TYR A 49 -0.53 -15.28 10.49
CA TYR A 49 -0.48 -14.32 9.37
C TYR A 49 -1.58 -13.26 9.40
N VAL A 50 -2.62 -13.51 10.19
CA VAL A 50 -3.75 -12.62 10.42
C VAL A 50 -4.02 -12.55 11.91
N ASP A 51 -4.26 -11.35 12.42
CA ASP A 51 -4.70 -11.10 13.78
C ASP A 51 -6.19 -10.77 13.82
N SER A 52 -6.81 -11.01 14.97
CA SER A 52 -8.19 -10.60 15.24
C SER A 52 -8.18 -9.65 16.45
N PRO A 53 -8.00 -8.33 16.23
CA PRO A 53 -7.90 -7.34 17.31
C PRO A 53 -9.22 -7.24 18.11
N GLU A 54 -10.34 -7.50 17.44
CA GLU A 54 -11.68 -7.54 18.02
C GLU A 54 -12.48 -8.69 17.42
N LYS A 55 -13.52 -9.15 18.13
CA LYS A 55 -14.39 -10.24 17.66
C LYS A 55 -15.00 -9.90 16.29
N GLY A 56 -14.68 -10.73 15.29
CA GLY A 56 -15.20 -10.60 13.92
C GLY A 56 -14.47 -9.57 13.05
N LEU A 57 -13.41 -8.94 13.55
CA LEU A 57 -12.49 -8.09 12.78
C LEU A 57 -11.15 -8.78 12.60
N TYR A 58 -10.58 -8.64 11.42
CA TYR A 58 -9.35 -9.30 10.98
C TYR A 58 -8.43 -8.29 10.34
N ILE A 59 -7.13 -8.37 10.68
CA ILE A 59 -6.08 -7.52 10.10
C ILE A 59 -4.85 -8.36 9.77
N ILE A 60 -4.11 -7.99 8.74
CA ILE A 60 -2.86 -8.66 8.40
C ILE A 60 -1.82 -8.47 9.52
N ALA A 61 -1.24 -9.56 10.01
CA ALA A 61 -0.19 -9.55 11.02
C ALA A 61 1.20 -9.30 10.39
N ALA A 62 2.21 -9.01 11.23
CA ALA A 62 3.59 -8.81 10.77
C ALA A 62 4.11 -10.01 9.95
N ASN A 63 3.89 -11.24 10.42
CA ASN A 63 4.25 -12.45 9.68
C ASN A 63 3.53 -12.57 8.32
N GLY A 64 2.28 -12.09 8.23
CA GLY A 64 1.52 -12.03 6.99
C GLY A 64 2.15 -11.05 5.99
N LYS A 65 2.63 -9.90 6.46
CA LYS A 65 3.40 -8.94 5.65
C LYS A 65 4.72 -9.54 5.18
N THR A 66 5.45 -10.21 6.07
CA THR A 66 6.70 -10.92 5.73
C THR A 66 6.47 -11.99 4.66
N ALA A 67 5.36 -12.73 4.73
CA ALA A 67 4.98 -13.72 3.71
C ALA A 67 4.71 -13.10 2.33
N LEU A 68 4.39 -11.79 2.27
CA LEU A 68 4.27 -11.01 1.04
C LEU A 68 5.59 -10.33 0.60
N GLY A 69 6.71 -10.66 1.27
CA GLY A 69 8.04 -10.08 0.97
C GLY A 69 8.26 -8.69 1.54
N ILE A 70 7.45 -8.28 2.52
CA ILE A 70 7.59 -6.98 3.20
C ILE A 70 8.44 -7.19 4.46
N PRO A 71 9.60 -6.53 4.58
CA PRO A 71 10.46 -6.64 5.76
C PRO A 71 9.80 -6.00 6.99
N GLU A 72 10.22 -6.43 8.17
CA GLU A 72 9.81 -5.81 9.42
C GLU A 72 10.32 -4.37 9.50
N LEU A 73 9.47 -3.47 10.01
CA LEU A 73 9.76 -2.05 10.11
C LEU A 73 10.51 -1.76 11.41
N SER A 74 11.76 -1.26 11.31
CA SER A 74 12.49 -0.70 12.45
C SER A 74 12.27 0.80 12.59
N LYS A 75 12.56 1.37 13.77
CA LYS A 75 12.52 2.83 14.00
C LYS A 75 13.46 3.57 13.04
N GLU A 76 14.65 3.04 12.83
CA GLU A 76 15.65 3.60 11.93
C GLU A 76 15.16 3.62 10.49
N THR A 77 14.55 2.53 10.03
CA THR A 77 13.95 2.43 8.69
C THR A 77 12.80 3.41 8.55
N ALA A 78 11.92 3.52 9.54
CA ALA A 78 10.81 4.47 9.52
C ALA A 78 11.30 5.92 9.41
N LYS A 79 12.36 6.27 10.17
CA LYS A 79 12.99 7.58 10.12
C LYS A 79 13.63 7.86 8.76
N ALA A 80 14.31 6.89 8.18
CA ALA A 80 14.95 7.02 6.87
C ALA A 80 13.91 7.23 5.75
N ILE A 81 12.79 6.51 5.76
CA ILE A 81 11.71 6.63 4.78
C ILE A 81 11.04 8.02 4.86
N LEU A 82 10.87 8.58 6.06
CA LEU A 82 10.24 9.88 6.25
C LEU A 82 11.18 11.06 6.02
N ALA A 83 12.48 10.82 5.89
CA ALA A 83 13.45 11.88 5.62
C ALA A 83 13.27 12.45 4.20
N ASP A 84 13.66 13.72 4.02
CA ASP A 84 13.68 14.33 2.71
C ASP A 84 14.71 13.65 1.81
N ALA A 85 14.27 13.24 0.62
CA ALA A 85 15.15 12.72 -0.41
C ALA A 85 16.00 13.85 -1.01
N PRO A 86 17.27 13.59 -1.38
CA PRO A 86 18.07 14.53 -2.14
C PRO A 86 17.37 14.93 -3.45
N LYS A 87 17.70 16.10 -3.99
CA LYS A 87 17.06 16.65 -5.21
C LYS A 87 17.10 15.69 -6.41
N ASP A 88 18.19 14.96 -6.58
CA ASP A 88 18.38 13.96 -7.63
C ASP A 88 17.56 12.68 -7.44
N LYS A 89 16.99 12.48 -6.23
CA LYS A 89 16.10 11.36 -5.89
C LYS A 89 14.65 11.78 -5.64
N ALA A 90 14.33 13.07 -5.80
CA ALA A 90 12.96 13.55 -5.69
C ALA A 90 12.08 12.92 -6.78
N PHE A 91 10.80 12.73 -6.48
CA PHE A 91 9.84 12.30 -7.49
C PHE A 91 9.49 13.46 -8.41
N HIS A 92 9.62 13.26 -9.71
CA HIS A 92 9.29 14.24 -10.73
C HIS A 92 7.97 13.87 -11.41
N PHE A 93 7.00 14.78 -11.38
CA PHE A 93 5.71 14.57 -12.02
C PHE A 93 5.75 14.98 -13.49
N TYR A 94 5.15 14.14 -14.34
CA TYR A 94 5.00 14.34 -15.78
C TYR A 94 3.53 14.23 -16.18
N ALA A 95 3.09 15.00 -17.16
CA ALA A 95 1.79 14.80 -17.78
C ALA A 95 1.77 13.57 -18.70
N CYS A 96 2.87 13.36 -19.42
CA CYS A 96 3.15 12.19 -20.26
C CYS A 96 4.66 12.16 -20.58
N ILE A 97 5.12 11.20 -21.38
CA ILE A 97 6.53 11.10 -21.78
C ILE A 97 6.99 12.42 -22.40
N GLY A 98 8.09 12.96 -21.88
CA GLY A 98 8.71 14.20 -22.36
C GLY A 98 7.99 15.50 -21.98
N LYS A 99 6.95 15.46 -21.14
CA LYS A 99 6.23 16.65 -20.66
C LYS A 99 6.28 16.75 -19.13
N PRO A 100 7.38 17.28 -18.56
CA PRO A 100 7.49 17.53 -17.13
C PRO A 100 6.50 18.63 -16.69
N LEU A 101 6.00 18.48 -15.44
CA LEU A 101 5.07 19.45 -14.84
C LEU A 101 5.76 20.44 -13.91
N ASP A 102 7.12 20.46 -13.85
CA ASP A 102 7.92 21.24 -12.92
C ASP A 102 7.43 21.13 -11.46
N CYS A 103 6.92 19.96 -11.13
CA CYS A 103 6.39 19.60 -9.83
C CYS A 103 7.17 18.38 -9.29
N TYR A 104 7.63 18.51 -8.04
CA TYR A 104 8.52 17.53 -7.42
C TYR A 104 7.99 17.15 -6.04
N ALA A 105 8.25 15.93 -5.59
CA ALA A 105 8.06 15.51 -4.20
C ALA A 105 9.38 15.02 -3.62
N HIS A 106 9.81 15.62 -2.51
CA HIS A 106 11.05 15.29 -1.83
C HIS A 106 10.85 14.32 -0.67
N SER A 107 9.62 14.13 -0.20
CA SER A 107 9.28 13.28 0.94
C SER A 107 7.86 12.75 0.82
N LEU A 108 7.46 11.78 1.66
CA LEU A 108 6.08 11.30 1.70
C LEU A 108 5.07 12.40 2.04
N PRO A 109 5.31 13.30 3.01
CA PRO A 109 4.41 14.43 3.25
C PRO A 109 4.25 15.35 2.03
N ASP A 110 5.35 15.67 1.34
CA ASP A 110 5.31 16.48 0.13
C ASP A 110 4.56 15.75 -1.01
N PHE A 111 4.79 14.45 -1.15
CA PHE A 111 4.05 13.61 -2.12
C PHE A 111 2.53 13.64 -1.86
N CYS A 112 2.08 13.46 -0.60
CA CYS A 112 0.67 13.59 -0.23
C CYS A 112 0.09 14.94 -0.65
N TYR A 113 0.81 16.03 -0.41
CA TYR A 113 0.38 17.37 -0.82
C TYR A 113 0.28 17.50 -2.34
N ARG A 114 1.27 16.96 -3.10
CA ARG A 114 1.31 17.07 -4.56
C ARG A 114 0.21 16.29 -5.24
N ILE A 115 -0.07 15.06 -4.82
CA ILE A 115 -1.12 14.22 -5.44
C ILE A 115 -2.52 14.80 -5.31
N LEU A 116 -2.78 15.67 -4.33
CA LEU A 116 -4.03 16.40 -4.21
C LEU A 116 -4.20 17.52 -5.26
N LYS A 117 -3.11 17.95 -5.89
CA LYS A 117 -3.09 19.12 -6.79
C LYS A 117 -2.74 18.81 -8.23
N ILE A 118 -2.00 17.72 -8.45
CA ILE A 118 -1.61 17.29 -9.80
C ILE A 118 -2.85 16.75 -10.55
N SER A 119 -2.84 16.80 -11.89
CA SER A 119 -3.94 16.22 -12.69
C SER A 119 -4.09 14.72 -12.46
N ALA A 120 -5.31 14.20 -12.52
CA ALA A 120 -5.57 12.78 -12.40
C ALA A 120 -4.87 11.99 -13.51
N ASP A 121 -4.80 12.52 -14.73
CA ASP A 121 -4.10 11.90 -15.86
C ASP A 121 -2.62 11.68 -15.56
N SER A 122 -1.96 12.62 -14.86
CA SER A 122 -0.58 12.45 -14.40
C SER A 122 -0.44 11.33 -13.38
N LEU A 123 -1.40 11.21 -12.45
CA LEU A 123 -1.41 10.11 -11.48
C LEU A 123 -1.58 8.75 -12.16
N GLU A 124 -2.50 8.65 -13.11
CA GLU A 124 -2.71 7.43 -13.91
C GLU A 124 -1.47 7.07 -14.74
N PHE A 125 -0.85 8.07 -15.37
CA PHE A 125 0.37 7.90 -16.15
C PHE A 125 1.49 7.27 -15.31
N HIS A 126 1.76 7.82 -14.13
CA HIS A 126 2.82 7.33 -13.26
C HIS A 126 2.49 5.97 -12.61
N LEU A 127 1.23 5.77 -12.19
CA LEU A 127 0.78 4.50 -11.63
C LEU A 127 0.94 3.37 -12.65
N ASN A 128 0.46 3.57 -13.88
CA ASN A 128 0.49 2.56 -14.93
C ASN A 128 1.91 2.18 -15.35
N ARG A 129 2.85 3.12 -15.29
CA ARG A 129 4.28 2.89 -15.57
C ARG A 129 5.03 2.21 -14.43
N GLY A 130 4.46 2.18 -13.22
CA GLY A 130 5.16 1.71 -12.01
C GLY A 130 6.15 2.73 -11.43
N ASP A 131 6.07 3.99 -11.82
CA ASP A 131 7.00 5.03 -11.38
C ASP A 131 6.88 5.25 -9.86
N PHE A 132 5.66 5.21 -9.30
CA PHE A 132 5.42 5.33 -7.86
C PHE A 132 6.01 4.16 -7.08
N GLU A 133 5.81 2.93 -7.56
CA GLU A 133 6.39 1.72 -6.94
C GLU A 133 7.91 1.81 -6.88
N ASN A 134 8.53 2.21 -7.99
CA ASN A 134 9.98 2.36 -8.09
C ASN A 134 10.51 3.43 -7.13
N TRP A 135 9.82 4.56 -7.02
CA TRP A 135 10.24 5.63 -6.13
C TRP A 135 10.11 5.21 -4.66
N PHE A 136 8.99 4.64 -4.24
CA PHE A 136 8.82 4.16 -2.86
C PHE A 136 9.82 3.05 -2.52
N THR A 137 10.13 2.17 -3.47
CA THR A 137 11.20 1.18 -3.32
C THR A 137 12.56 1.86 -3.10
N SER A 138 12.85 2.92 -3.82
CA SER A 138 14.11 3.68 -3.67
C SER A 138 14.21 4.40 -2.32
N LEU A 139 13.10 4.76 -1.70
CA LEU A 139 13.04 5.27 -0.33
C LEU A 139 13.18 4.17 0.73
N GLY A 140 13.16 2.89 0.33
CA GLY A 140 13.19 1.74 1.23
C GLY A 140 11.82 1.30 1.75
N ASP A 141 10.72 1.90 1.27
CA ASP A 141 9.36 1.54 1.68
C ASP A 141 8.75 0.43 0.82
N MET A 142 9.17 -0.81 1.11
CA MET A 142 8.67 -2.00 0.41
C MET A 142 7.18 -2.25 0.66
N GLU A 143 6.65 -1.85 1.82
CA GLU A 143 5.21 -1.99 2.11
C GLU A 143 4.38 -1.08 1.23
N LEU A 144 4.75 0.21 1.16
CA LEU A 144 4.05 1.17 0.32
C LEU A 144 4.17 0.80 -1.15
N ALA A 145 5.36 0.45 -1.63
CA ALA A 145 5.57 -0.03 -2.99
C ALA A 145 4.65 -1.22 -3.33
N ARG A 146 4.52 -2.20 -2.43
CA ARG A 146 3.64 -3.35 -2.61
C ARG A 146 2.15 -2.94 -2.65
N LYS A 147 1.72 -2.04 -1.78
CA LYS A 147 0.34 -1.52 -1.80
C LYS A 147 0.02 -0.82 -3.12
N ILE A 148 0.95 -0.03 -3.64
CA ILE A 148 0.76 0.68 -4.93
C ILE A 148 0.73 -0.30 -6.10
N ALA A 149 1.55 -1.33 -6.11
CA ALA A 149 1.48 -2.41 -7.11
C ALA A 149 0.08 -3.07 -7.12
N LEU A 150 -0.47 -3.37 -5.93
CA LEU A 150 -1.82 -3.94 -5.81
C LEU A 150 -2.93 -2.95 -6.20
N LEU A 151 -2.73 -1.65 -5.95
CA LEU A 151 -3.66 -0.61 -6.37
C LEU A 151 -3.78 -0.52 -7.89
N LYS A 152 -2.67 -0.64 -8.60
CA LYS A 152 -2.63 -0.66 -10.07
C LYS A 152 -3.56 -1.72 -10.66
N ASP A 153 -3.62 -2.91 -10.05
CA ASP A 153 -4.47 -4.01 -10.50
C ASP A 153 -5.97 -3.73 -10.32
N LYS A 154 -6.35 -2.68 -9.59
CA LYS A 154 -7.75 -2.28 -9.39
C LYS A 154 -8.32 -1.44 -10.54
N ASN A 155 -7.48 -0.99 -11.47
CA ASN A 155 -7.86 -0.18 -12.62
C ASN A 155 -8.70 1.06 -12.27
N LEU A 156 -8.40 1.72 -11.15
CA LEU A 156 -9.05 2.96 -10.75
C LEU A 156 -8.55 4.11 -11.63
N ALA A 157 -9.40 5.12 -11.84
CA ALA A 157 -9.11 6.30 -12.65
C ALA A 157 -9.66 7.58 -12.00
N GLY A 158 -9.21 8.73 -12.47
CA GLY A 158 -9.75 10.02 -12.08
C GLY A 158 -9.63 10.30 -10.56
N GLU A 159 -10.68 10.87 -10.01
CA GLU A 159 -10.73 11.25 -8.59
C GLU A 159 -10.83 10.04 -7.65
N GLU A 160 -11.33 8.91 -8.11
CA GLU A 160 -11.34 7.67 -7.34
C GLU A 160 -9.91 7.16 -7.11
N LEU A 161 -9.08 7.17 -8.16
CA LEU A 161 -7.67 6.84 -8.05
C LEU A 161 -6.95 7.82 -7.10
N ARG A 162 -7.17 9.14 -7.26
CA ARG A 162 -6.57 10.17 -6.40
C ARG A 162 -6.89 9.92 -4.93
N SER A 163 -8.16 9.74 -4.62
CA SER A 163 -8.63 9.54 -3.25
C SER A 163 -8.02 8.29 -2.63
N ARG A 164 -7.98 7.20 -3.39
CA ARG A 164 -7.43 5.94 -2.89
C ARG A 164 -5.90 5.97 -2.74
N LEU A 165 -5.20 6.59 -3.70
CA LEU A 165 -3.75 6.79 -3.63
C LEU A 165 -3.39 7.65 -2.40
N TYR A 166 -4.10 8.75 -2.21
CA TYR A 166 -3.90 9.63 -1.04
C TYR A 166 -4.10 8.87 0.27
N GLU A 167 -5.20 8.14 0.41
CA GLU A 167 -5.51 7.34 1.62
C GLU A 167 -4.38 6.36 1.95
N ILE A 168 -3.90 5.61 0.95
CA ILE A 168 -2.84 4.61 1.13
C ILE A 168 -1.54 5.28 1.59
N VAL A 169 -1.12 6.36 0.93
CA VAL A 169 0.14 7.04 1.25
C VAL A 169 0.06 7.75 2.61
N GLU A 170 -1.06 8.39 2.91
CA GLU A 170 -1.26 9.09 4.19
C GLU A 170 -1.34 8.12 5.38
N ASN A 171 -2.04 7.00 5.23
CA ASN A 171 -2.05 5.95 6.25
C ASN A 171 -0.65 5.40 6.50
N ARG A 172 0.13 5.19 5.44
CA ARG A 172 1.51 4.74 5.57
C ARG A 172 2.38 5.77 6.28
N ARG A 173 2.28 7.04 5.90
CA ARG A 173 2.99 8.16 6.55
C ARG A 173 2.69 8.20 8.05
N ALA A 174 1.41 8.09 8.41
CA ALA A 174 0.98 8.07 9.82
C ALA A 174 1.56 6.86 10.58
N ALA A 175 1.54 5.67 9.98
CA ALA A 175 2.11 4.47 10.58
C ALA A 175 3.63 4.58 10.77
N LEU A 176 4.36 5.13 9.80
CA LEU A 176 5.80 5.39 9.90
C LEU A 176 6.11 6.40 11.00
N ALA A 177 5.32 7.47 11.14
CA ALA A 177 5.48 8.45 12.20
C ALA A 177 5.25 7.82 13.58
N ALA A 178 4.21 7.00 13.74
CA ALA A 178 3.95 6.27 14.99
C ALA A 178 5.06 5.28 15.36
N ALA A 179 5.71 4.64 14.38
CA ALA A 179 6.80 3.70 14.61
C ALA A 179 8.10 4.36 15.11
N GLN A 180 8.23 5.68 15.04
CA GLN A 180 9.36 6.44 15.57
C GLN A 180 9.20 6.78 17.06
N ALA A 181 7.97 6.83 17.55
CA ALA A 181 7.66 7.08 18.95
C ALA A 181 8.07 5.87 19.80
#